data_0071cd260621b647be3e96a92680a23f
#
_entry.id   0071cd260621b647be3e96a92680a23f
#
_cell.length_a   1.000
_cell.length_b   1.000
_cell.length_c   1.000
_cell.angle_alpha   90.00
_cell.angle_beta   90.00
_cell.angle_gamma   90.00
#
_symmetry.space_group_name_H-M   'P 1'
#
loop_
_entity.id
_entity.type
_entity.pdbx_description
1 polymer ?
#
loop_
_entity_poly.entity_id
_entity_poly.type
_entity_poly.pdbx_seq_one_letter_code
_entity_poly.pdbx_strand_id
1 'polypeptide(L)'
;MQNISEKIDMAVQKIIALGGPKVRFIILYGSANEGRMNEDSDIDISVYYDDADASEFRLKVLSDLFDDIYDIKIFQQLPLPIRMQILKGKVLYEDDTTFIYDKAYETIKEFESFKRRYYDYLGIESIT
;
A
#
# COMPACT_ATOMS: atom_id res chain seq x y z
N MET A 1 -20.43 16.73 6.98
CA MET A 1 -19.64 15.54 7.38
C MET A 1 -19.15 14.80 6.15
N GLN A 2 -17.85 14.56 6.05
CA GLN A 2 -17.29 13.87 4.88
C GLN A 2 -17.58 12.38 4.95
N ASN A 3 -17.96 11.78 3.81
CA ASN A 3 -18.11 10.34 3.70
C ASN A 3 -16.75 9.67 3.43
N ILE A 4 -16.71 8.34 3.42
CA ILE A 4 -15.47 7.58 3.26
C ILE A 4 -14.83 7.85 1.89
N SER A 5 -15.62 7.93 0.84
CA SER A 5 -15.10 8.21 -0.51
C SER A 5 -14.40 9.56 -0.57
N GLU A 6 -14.99 10.58 0.05
CA GLU A 6 -14.40 11.92 0.11
C GLU A 6 -13.11 11.93 0.93
N LYS A 7 -13.07 11.16 2.02
CA LYS A 7 -11.87 11.04 2.86
C LYS A 7 -10.73 10.35 2.11
N ILE A 8 -11.05 9.32 1.33
CA ILE A 8 -10.05 8.64 0.50
C ILE A 8 -9.50 9.59 -0.57
N ASP A 9 -10.38 10.33 -1.25
CA ASP A 9 -9.98 11.31 -2.27
C ASP A 9 -9.09 12.41 -1.66
N MET A 10 -9.44 12.88 -0.48
CA MET A 10 -8.64 13.88 0.24
C MET A 10 -7.23 13.37 0.51
N ALA A 11 -7.11 12.12 0.97
CA ALA A 11 -5.81 11.52 1.25
C ALA A 11 -4.98 11.40 -0.02
N VAL A 12 -5.57 10.94 -1.12
CA VAL A 12 -4.88 10.80 -2.41
C VAL A 12 -4.36 12.16 -2.87
N GLN A 13 -5.20 13.18 -2.83
CA GLN A 13 -4.81 14.53 -3.25
C GLN A 13 -3.67 15.08 -2.39
N LYS A 14 -3.74 14.87 -1.08
CA LYS A 14 -2.70 15.33 -0.16
C LYS A 14 -1.37 14.62 -0.43
N ILE A 15 -1.42 13.31 -0.64
CA ILE A 15 -0.22 12.51 -0.91
C ILE A 15 0.46 13.01 -2.21
N ILE A 16 -0.33 13.22 -3.26
CA ILE A 16 0.20 13.68 -4.54
C ILE A 16 0.74 15.10 -4.42
N ALA A 17 0.04 15.98 -3.71
CA ALA A 17 0.47 17.37 -3.54
C ALA A 17 1.81 17.46 -2.80
N LEU A 18 2.00 16.65 -1.77
CA LEU A 18 3.22 16.65 -0.96
C LEU A 18 4.37 15.90 -1.61
N GLY A 19 4.09 14.81 -2.30
CA GLY A 19 5.12 13.94 -2.85
C GLY A 19 5.49 14.22 -4.31
N GLY A 20 4.57 14.78 -5.07
CA GLY A 20 4.78 15.08 -6.48
C GLY A 20 5.20 13.85 -7.28
N PRO A 21 6.20 13.99 -8.18
CA PRO A 21 6.62 12.90 -9.05
C PRO A 21 7.27 11.72 -8.33
N LYS A 22 7.60 11.86 -7.06
CA LYS A 22 8.14 10.76 -6.26
C LYS A 22 7.07 9.75 -5.87
N VAL A 23 5.80 10.14 -5.90
CA VAL A 23 4.68 9.22 -5.66
C VAL A 23 4.45 8.42 -6.93
N ARG A 24 4.74 7.12 -6.86
CA ARG A 24 4.65 6.26 -8.04
C ARG A 24 3.32 5.53 -8.12
N PHE A 25 2.78 5.08 -6.99
CA PHE A 25 1.42 4.53 -6.95
C PHE A 25 0.85 4.58 -5.54
N ILE A 26 -0.48 4.50 -5.47
CA ILE A 26 -1.26 4.51 -4.22
C ILE A 26 -2.29 3.40 -4.31
N ILE A 27 -2.34 2.54 -3.29
CA ILE A 27 -3.27 1.40 -3.25
C ILE A 27 -4.10 1.47 -1.96
N LEU A 28 -5.41 1.33 -2.10
CA LEU A 28 -6.34 1.17 -0.99
C LEU A 28 -6.48 -0.33 -0.70
N TYR A 29 -6.31 -0.73 0.56
CA TYR A 29 -6.42 -2.13 0.94
C TYR A 29 -7.19 -2.26 2.25
N GLY A 30 -7.34 -3.48 2.76
CA GLY A 30 -8.03 -3.72 4.01
C GLY A 30 -9.54 -3.53 3.91
N SER A 31 -10.18 -3.18 5.03
CA SER A 31 -11.63 -3.12 5.17
C SER A 31 -12.31 -2.15 4.20
N ALA A 32 -11.70 -1.00 3.95
CA ALA A 32 -12.28 0.01 3.05
C ALA A 32 -12.39 -0.51 1.63
N ASN A 33 -11.35 -1.22 1.15
CA ASN A 33 -11.36 -1.80 -0.19
C ASN A 33 -12.40 -2.92 -0.32
N GLU A 34 -12.60 -3.70 0.75
CA GLU A 34 -13.51 -4.84 0.74
C GLU A 34 -14.96 -4.48 1.02
N GLY A 35 -15.25 -3.19 1.21
CA GLY A 35 -16.61 -2.72 1.48
C GLY A 35 -17.15 -3.09 2.84
N ARG A 36 -16.29 -3.54 3.76
CA ARG A 36 -16.68 -3.93 5.13
C ARG A 36 -16.46 -2.82 6.15
N MET A 37 -16.21 -1.62 5.66
CA MET A 37 -15.86 -0.50 6.50
C MET A 37 -17.07 0.05 7.25
N ASN A 38 -16.87 0.38 8.52
CA ASN A 38 -17.82 1.13 9.34
C ASN A 38 -17.14 2.41 9.84
N GLU A 39 -17.84 3.19 10.66
CA GLU A 39 -17.33 4.49 11.15
C GLU A 39 -16.04 4.38 11.96
N ASP A 40 -15.80 3.22 12.57
CA ASP A 40 -14.64 3.00 13.44
C ASP A 40 -13.47 2.34 12.71
N SER A 41 -13.64 2.00 11.43
CA SER A 41 -12.59 1.34 10.66
C SER A 41 -11.56 2.32 10.12
N ASP A 42 -10.30 1.92 10.10
CA ASP A 42 -9.23 2.71 9.50
C ASP A 42 -9.28 2.65 7.97
N ILE A 43 -8.78 3.70 7.35
CA ILE A 43 -8.56 3.73 5.90
C ILE A 43 -7.10 3.35 5.66
N ASP A 44 -6.88 2.14 5.16
CA ASP A 44 -5.54 1.61 4.93
C ASP A 44 -5.08 1.96 3.51
N ILE A 45 -4.05 2.79 3.43
CA ILE A 45 -3.50 3.25 2.15
C ILE A 45 -2.00 2.95 2.14
N SER A 46 -1.53 2.38 1.03
CA SER A 46 -0.11 2.14 0.80
C SER A 46 0.38 3.01 -0.35
N VAL A 47 1.53 3.63 -0.18
CA VAL A 47 2.14 4.54 -1.15
C VAL A 47 3.53 4.03 -1.51
N TYR A 48 3.82 3.93 -2.80
CA TYR A 48 5.21 3.78 -3.25
C TYR A 48 5.79 5.17 -3.43
N TYR A 49 6.75 5.52 -2.59
CA TYR A 49 7.40 6.83 -2.61
C TYR A 49 8.87 6.65 -2.98
N ASP A 50 9.25 7.11 -4.14
CA ASP A 50 10.54 6.81 -4.76
C ASP A 50 11.65 7.77 -4.30
N ASP A 51 11.95 7.73 -2.99
CA ASP A 51 13.05 8.48 -2.40
C ASP A 51 13.40 7.90 -1.04
N ALA A 52 14.62 8.18 -0.58
CA ALA A 52 15.13 7.69 0.70
C ALA A 52 14.43 8.32 1.91
N ASP A 53 13.79 9.47 1.74
CA ASP A 53 13.10 10.18 2.82
C ASP A 53 11.62 9.77 2.96
N ALA A 54 11.27 8.55 2.54
CA ALA A 54 9.89 8.07 2.53
C ALA A 54 9.25 8.09 3.93
N SER A 55 10.01 7.77 4.97
CA SER A 55 9.49 7.80 6.35
C SER A 55 9.12 9.21 6.79
N GLU A 56 9.93 10.19 6.47
CA GLU A 56 9.65 11.60 6.75
C GLU A 56 8.42 12.06 5.96
N PHE A 57 8.33 11.67 4.70
CA PHE A 57 7.18 11.94 3.85
C PHE A 57 5.90 11.39 4.47
N ARG A 58 5.93 10.14 4.93
CA ARG A 58 4.79 9.50 5.57
C ARG A 58 4.29 10.31 6.78
N LEU A 59 5.20 10.72 7.64
CA LEU A 59 4.87 11.51 8.83
C LEU A 59 4.26 12.85 8.46
N LYS A 60 4.77 13.48 7.41
CA LYS A 60 4.26 14.76 6.91
C LYS A 60 2.83 14.62 6.40
N VAL A 61 2.56 13.57 5.63
CA VAL A 61 1.21 13.29 5.13
C VAL A 61 0.24 13.10 6.30
N LEU A 62 0.60 12.27 7.28
CA LEU A 62 -0.25 12.00 8.44
C LEU A 62 -0.49 13.27 9.25
N SER A 63 0.53 14.10 9.42
CA SER A 63 0.42 15.37 10.13
C SER A 63 -0.55 16.33 9.43
N ASP A 64 -0.46 16.42 8.10
CA ASP A 64 -1.31 17.32 7.31
C ASP A 64 -2.75 16.83 7.22
N LEU A 65 -2.98 15.51 7.19
CA LEU A 65 -4.33 14.96 7.20
C LEU A 65 -5.02 15.12 8.54
N PHE A 66 -4.25 15.04 9.63
CA PHE A 66 -4.70 15.30 10.99
C PHE A 66 -6.00 14.57 11.35
N ASP A 67 -6.05 13.27 11.02
CA ASP A 67 -7.22 12.43 11.30
C ASP A 67 -6.73 11.00 11.56
N ASP A 68 -7.09 10.45 12.72
CA ASP A 68 -6.65 9.13 13.17
C ASP A 68 -7.19 7.98 12.30
N ILE A 69 -8.17 8.25 11.45
CA ILE A 69 -8.75 7.22 10.59
C ILE A 69 -7.76 6.72 9.52
N TYR A 70 -6.76 7.54 9.19
CA TYR A 70 -5.81 7.19 8.12
C TYR A 70 -4.65 6.35 8.64
N ASP A 71 -4.45 5.20 8.02
CA ASP A 71 -3.26 4.37 8.21
C ASP A 71 -2.47 4.39 6.89
N ILE A 72 -1.43 5.22 6.84
CA ILE A 72 -0.60 5.40 5.64
C ILE A 72 0.69 4.61 5.83
N LYS A 73 0.99 3.72 4.90
CA LYS A 73 2.21 2.91 4.93
C LYS A 73 2.97 3.06 3.62
N ILE A 74 4.29 2.98 3.70
CA ILE A 74 5.17 3.04 2.54
C ILE A 74 5.38 1.61 2.02
N PHE A 75 4.94 1.35 0.79
CA PHE A 75 4.90 0.02 0.19
C PHE A 75 6.27 -0.68 0.24
N GLN A 76 7.31 0.00 -0.21
CA GLN A 76 8.64 -0.60 -0.32
C GLN A 76 9.32 -0.87 1.03
N GLN A 77 8.77 -0.34 2.11
CA GLN A 77 9.30 -0.56 3.46
C GLN A 77 8.63 -1.74 4.19
N LEU A 78 7.61 -2.32 3.59
CA LEU A 78 6.81 -3.34 4.26
C LEU A 78 7.35 -4.75 4.02
N PRO A 79 7.13 -5.66 4.99
CA PRO A 79 7.46 -7.06 4.79
C PRO A 79 6.72 -7.66 3.60
N LEU A 80 7.35 -8.67 3.02
CA LEU A 80 6.86 -9.32 1.80
C LEU A 80 5.42 -9.82 1.88
N PRO A 81 5.00 -10.52 2.96
CA PRO A 81 3.59 -10.97 3.05
C PRO A 81 2.59 -9.82 3.05
N ILE A 82 2.94 -8.68 3.65
CA ILE A 82 2.06 -7.51 3.69
C ILE A 82 1.96 -6.87 2.32
N ARG A 83 3.08 -6.77 1.59
CA ARG A 83 3.06 -6.26 0.22
C ARG A 83 2.16 -7.12 -0.68
N MET A 84 2.18 -8.44 -0.49
CA MET A 84 1.28 -9.34 -1.23
C MET A 84 -0.19 -9.06 -0.93
N GLN A 85 -0.51 -8.79 0.33
CA GLN A 85 -1.88 -8.41 0.71
C GLN A 85 -2.31 -7.10 0.03
N ILE A 86 -1.41 -6.12 0.03
CA ILE A 86 -1.68 -4.80 -0.55
C ILE A 86 -1.95 -4.91 -2.05
N LEU A 87 -1.23 -5.78 -2.76
CA LEU A 87 -1.41 -5.95 -4.20
C LEU A 87 -2.78 -6.49 -4.59
N LYS A 88 -3.55 -7.02 -3.64
CA LYS A 88 -4.94 -7.44 -3.86
C LYS A 88 -5.92 -6.27 -3.74
N GLY A 89 -5.44 -5.12 -3.35
CA GLY A 89 -6.26 -3.94 -3.13
C GLY A 89 -6.60 -3.20 -4.41
N LYS A 90 -7.16 -2.02 -4.24
CA LYS A 90 -7.59 -1.16 -5.35
C LYS A 90 -6.54 -0.09 -5.60
N VAL A 91 -6.06 0.02 -6.85
CA VAL A 91 -5.15 1.09 -7.25
C VAL A 91 -5.93 2.39 -7.33
N LEU A 92 -5.54 3.35 -6.50
CA LEU A 92 -6.15 4.69 -6.49
C LEU A 92 -5.41 5.66 -7.41
N TYR A 93 -4.12 5.44 -7.60
CA TYR A 93 -3.28 6.29 -8.43
C TYR A 93 -2.07 5.50 -8.92
N GLU A 94 -1.67 5.75 -10.15
CA GLU A 94 -0.40 5.29 -10.72
C GLU A 94 0.11 6.32 -11.71
N ASP A 95 1.41 6.62 -11.64
CA ASP A 95 2.03 7.55 -12.59
C ASP A 95 2.44 6.84 -13.88
N ASP A 96 2.79 5.57 -13.77
CA ASP A 96 3.27 4.75 -14.87
C ASP A 96 2.81 3.31 -14.65
N THR A 97 1.98 2.83 -15.57
CA THR A 97 1.44 1.47 -15.51
C THR A 97 2.53 0.41 -15.52
N THR A 98 3.60 0.64 -16.28
CA THR A 98 4.73 -0.31 -16.34
C THR A 98 5.41 -0.42 -14.98
N PHE A 99 5.60 0.69 -14.27
CA PHE A 99 6.26 0.68 -12.97
C PHE A 99 5.49 -0.15 -11.95
N ILE A 100 4.19 0.05 -11.84
CA ILE A 100 3.38 -0.69 -10.84
C ILE A 100 3.36 -2.18 -11.19
N TYR A 101 3.26 -2.54 -12.46
CA TYR A 101 3.31 -3.95 -12.86
C TYR A 101 4.68 -4.58 -12.58
N ASP A 102 5.77 -3.87 -12.83
CA ASP A 102 7.10 -4.36 -12.53
C ASP A 102 7.27 -4.62 -11.03
N LYS A 103 6.80 -3.70 -10.18
CA LYS A 103 6.89 -3.87 -8.73
C LYS A 103 6.00 -5.01 -8.22
N ALA A 104 4.81 -5.16 -8.80
CA ALA A 104 3.93 -6.27 -8.49
C ALA A 104 4.57 -7.60 -8.87
N TYR A 105 5.14 -7.68 -10.07
CA TYR A 105 5.82 -8.88 -10.56
C TYR A 105 7.00 -9.25 -9.64
N GLU A 106 7.86 -8.29 -9.32
CA GLU A 106 8.99 -8.50 -8.40
C GLU A 106 8.53 -9.05 -7.06
N THR A 107 7.47 -8.46 -6.50
CA THR A 107 6.92 -8.85 -5.21
C THR A 107 6.39 -10.27 -5.24
N ILE A 108 5.64 -10.61 -6.28
CA ILE A 108 5.07 -11.95 -6.45
C ILE A 108 6.19 -13.00 -6.58
N LYS A 109 7.22 -12.69 -7.38
CA LYS A 109 8.36 -13.58 -7.55
C LYS A 109 9.13 -13.81 -6.25
N GLU A 110 9.38 -12.74 -5.51
CA GLU A 110 10.03 -12.85 -4.20
C GLU A 110 9.20 -13.69 -3.23
N PHE A 111 7.88 -13.49 -3.23
CA PHE A 111 6.99 -14.23 -2.34
C PHE A 111 6.96 -15.71 -2.68
N GLU A 112 6.91 -16.07 -3.97
CA GLU A 112 6.96 -17.47 -4.40
C GLU A 112 8.27 -18.14 -3.97
N SER A 113 9.39 -17.44 -4.12
CA SER A 113 10.70 -17.92 -3.71
C SER A 113 10.77 -18.09 -2.19
N PHE A 114 10.26 -17.12 -1.43
CA PHE A 114 10.17 -17.18 0.02
C PHE A 114 9.33 -18.37 0.47
N LYS A 115 8.17 -18.56 -0.12
CA LYS A 115 7.23 -19.63 0.23
C LYS A 115 7.86 -21.00 -0.03
N ARG A 116 8.56 -21.16 -1.14
CA ARG A 116 9.26 -22.40 -1.47
C ARG A 116 10.33 -22.73 -0.45
N ARG A 117 11.18 -21.75 -0.09
CA ARG A 117 12.24 -21.95 0.93
C ARG A 117 11.65 -22.27 2.30
N TYR A 118 10.53 -21.66 2.63
CA TYR A 118 9.85 -21.91 3.90
C TYR A 118 9.31 -23.34 3.96
N TYR A 119 8.71 -23.83 2.90
CA TYR A 119 8.23 -25.21 2.83
C TYR A 119 9.39 -26.21 2.86
N ASP A 120 10.48 -25.93 2.19
CA ASP A 120 11.68 -26.78 2.24
C ASP A 120 12.22 -26.85 3.66
N TYR A 121 12.27 -25.71 4.34
CA TYR A 121 12.72 -25.64 5.74
C TYR A 121 11.84 -26.51 6.66
N LEU A 122 10.53 -26.51 6.44
CA LEU A 122 9.59 -27.29 7.24
C LEU A 122 9.52 -28.77 6.82
N GLY A 123 10.16 -29.16 5.71
CA GLY A 123 10.07 -30.51 5.17
C GLY A 123 8.74 -30.84 4.53
N ILE A 124 8.00 -29.83 4.08
CA ILE A 124 6.68 -29.98 3.44
C ILE A 124 6.84 -29.77 1.94
N GLU A 125 6.24 -30.66 1.13
CA GLU A 125 6.23 -30.49 -0.32
C GLU A 125 5.29 -29.35 -0.70
N SER A 126 5.77 -28.49 -1.61
CA SER A 126 4.95 -27.41 -2.15
C SER A 126 3.88 -27.97 -3.08
N ILE A 127 2.62 -27.60 -2.84
CA ILE A 127 1.48 -28.01 -3.64
C ILE A 127 1.14 -26.88 -4.61
N THR A 128 1.95 -26.63 -5.59
CA THR A 128 1.62 -25.62 -6.62
C THR A 128 1.81 -26.19 -8.00
#